data_5c9e96ca9a8531ae6eb6614ef2ab1b3c
#
_entry.id   5c9e96ca9a8531ae6eb6614ef2ab1b3c
#
_cell.length_a   1.000
_cell.length_b   1.000
_cell.length_c   1.000
_cell.angle_alpha   90.00
_cell.angle_beta   90.00
_cell.angle_gamma   90.00
#
_symmetry.space_group_name_H-M   'P 1'
#
loop_
_entity.id
_entity.type
_entity.pdbx_description
1 polymer ?
#
loop_
_entity_poly.entity_id
_entity_poly.type
_entity_poly.pdbx_seq_one_letter_code
_entity_poly.pdbx_strand_id
1 'polypeptide(L)'
;MTFVIPPTVQTTVEATGTDARFPVHRVYCVGRNYAKHAREMGMDPEREPPFFFSKPADAVVPNGTPVPYPPRTSNLHHEIELVVAIGSG
;
A
#
# COMPACT_ATOMS: atom_id res chain seq x y z
N MET A 1 26.87 -13.26 -10.47
CA MET A 1 27.09 -12.29 -9.39
C MET A 1 26.78 -12.93 -8.04
N THR A 2 27.64 -12.74 -7.07
CA THR A 2 27.41 -13.23 -5.72
C THR A 2 27.08 -12.08 -4.79
N PHE A 3 26.30 -12.37 -3.74
CA PHE A 3 25.86 -11.35 -2.79
C PHE A 3 26.42 -11.68 -1.40
N VAL A 4 26.73 -10.65 -0.63
CA VAL A 4 27.20 -10.80 0.75
C VAL A 4 26.11 -11.40 1.64
N ILE A 5 24.85 -11.05 1.37
CA ILE A 5 23.66 -11.63 1.99
C ILE A 5 22.68 -12.02 0.88
N PRO A 6 21.73 -12.93 1.14
CA PRO A 6 20.73 -13.26 0.14
C PRO A 6 19.93 -12.03 -0.28
N PRO A 7 19.69 -11.81 -1.59
CA PRO A 7 18.87 -10.70 -2.03
C PRO A 7 17.40 -10.88 -1.63
N THR A 8 16.69 -9.77 -1.49
CA THR A 8 15.27 -9.78 -1.19
C THR A 8 14.49 -10.41 -2.35
N VAL A 9 13.51 -11.24 -2.03
CA VAL A 9 12.59 -11.80 -3.02
C VAL A 9 11.72 -10.69 -3.59
N GLN A 10 11.51 -10.70 -4.91
CA GLN A 10 10.64 -9.73 -5.58
C GLN A 10 9.20 -9.87 -5.08
N THR A 11 8.64 -8.76 -4.58
CA THR A 11 7.23 -8.69 -4.22
C THR A 11 6.38 -8.62 -5.49
N THR A 12 5.34 -9.43 -5.57
CA THR A 12 4.42 -9.44 -6.71
C THR A 12 2.98 -9.49 -6.24
N VAL A 13 2.07 -9.05 -7.12
CA VAL A 13 0.64 -9.20 -6.91
C VAL A 13 0.01 -9.93 -8.09
N GLU A 14 -1.11 -10.60 -7.83
CA GLU A 14 -1.84 -11.34 -8.84
C GLU A 14 -2.51 -10.38 -9.83
N ALA A 15 -2.67 -10.84 -11.07
CA ALA A 15 -3.41 -10.12 -12.10
C ALA A 15 -4.53 -11.01 -12.62
N THR A 16 -5.71 -10.46 -12.77
CA THR A 16 -6.87 -11.21 -13.30
C THR A 16 -6.66 -11.55 -14.78
N GLY A 17 -7.01 -12.78 -15.14
CA GLY A 17 -6.98 -13.22 -16.55
C GLY A 17 -5.62 -13.67 -17.04
N THR A 18 -4.63 -13.80 -16.18
CA THR A 18 -3.30 -14.27 -16.55
C THR A 18 -2.62 -14.95 -15.36
N ASP A 19 -1.69 -15.85 -15.64
CA ASP A 19 -0.80 -16.42 -14.61
C ASP A 19 0.40 -15.53 -14.35
N ALA A 20 0.63 -14.52 -15.17
CA ALA A 20 1.68 -13.56 -14.97
C ALA A 20 1.35 -12.66 -13.77
N ARG A 21 2.37 -12.24 -13.05
CA ARG A 21 2.21 -11.43 -11.85
C ARG A 21 2.79 -10.04 -12.08
N PHE A 22 2.22 -9.05 -11.40
CA PHE A 22 2.71 -7.68 -11.47
C PHE A 22 3.83 -7.49 -10.43
N PRO A 23 5.06 -7.14 -10.86
CA PRO A 23 6.15 -6.90 -9.92
C PRO A 23 5.98 -5.55 -9.24
N VAL A 24 6.05 -5.55 -7.91
CA VAL A 24 5.91 -4.33 -7.12
C VAL A 24 7.29 -3.79 -6.81
N HIS A 25 7.58 -2.58 -7.25
CA HIS A 25 8.85 -1.92 -6.95
C HIS A 25 8.66 -0.85 -5.86
N ARG A 26 7.71 0.04 -6.07
CA ARG A 26 7.45 1.13 -5.12
C ARG A 26 5.96 1.25 -4.88
N VAL A 27 5.61 1.63 -3.66
CA VAL A 27 4.24 1.89 -3.26
C VAL A 27 4.14 3.34 -2.81
N TYR A 28 3.34 4.12 -3.51
CA TYR A 28 3.04 5.50 -3.13
C TYR A 28 1.62 5.57 -2.62
N CYS A 29 1.45 6.20 -1.48
CA CYS A 29 0.16 6.36 -0.84
C CYS A 29 -0.25 7.82 -0.85
N VAL A 30 -1.54 8.06 -0.89
CA VAL A 30 -2.11 9.41 -0.89
C VAL A 30 -2.88 9.61 0.41
N GLY A 31 -2.44 10.58 1.21
CA GLY A 31 -3.14 10.97 2.42
C GLY A 31 -4.08 12.13 2.17
N ARG A 32 -5.17 12.19 2.94
CA ARG A 32 -6.17 13.26 2.87
C ARG A 32 -6.90 13.35 1.54
N ASN A 33 -6.98 12.23 0.83
CA ASN A 33 -7.61 12.19 -0.49
C ASN A 33 -9.14 12.07 -0.42
N TYR A 34 -9.66 11.37 0.60
CA TYR A 34 -11.09 11.17 0.76
C TYR A 34 -11.66 12.22 1.72
N ALA A 35 -12.60 13.03 1.23
CA ALA A 35 -13.18 14.13 2.01
C ALA A 35 -13.77 13.69 3.35
N LYS A 36 -14.47 12.56 3.37
CA LYS A 36 -15.04 12.00 4.60
C LYS A 36 -13.95 11.67 5.61
N HIS A 37 -12.89 11.04 5.18
CA HIS A 37 -11.77 10.67 6.04
C HIS A 37 -11.09 11.92 6.61
N ALA A 38 -10.87 12.92 5.77
CA ALA A 38 -10.27 14.18 6.20
C ALA A 38 -11.12 14.87 7.27
N ARG A 39 -12.44 14.86 7.12
CA ARG A 39 -13.36 15.44 8.11
C ARG A 39 -13.32 14.68 9.44
N GLU A 40 -13.26 13.37 9.41
CA GLU A 40 -13.14 12.53 10.60
C GLU A 40 -11.87 12.81 11.38
N MET A 41 -10.82 13.23 10.70
CA MET A 41 -9.55 13.62 11.31
C MET A 41 -9.49 15.08 11.73
N GLY A 42 -10.58 15.83 11.57
CA GLY A 42 -10.63 17.24 11.89
C GLY A 42 -9.96 18.14 10.85
N MET A 43 -9.78 17.65 9.65
CA MET A 43 -9.15 18.40 8.56
C MET A 43 -10.19 18.96 7.59
N ASP A 44 -9.83 20.04 6.91
CA ASP A 44 -10.65 20.61 5.85
C ASP A 44 -10.10 20.14 4.50
N PRO A 45 -10.81 19.24 3.79
CA PRO A 45 -10.32 18.69 2.54
C PRO A 45 -10.22 19.72 1.42
N GLU A 46 -10.89 20.85 1.54
CA GLU A 46 -10.81 21.94 0.55
C GLU A 46 -9.61 22.84 0.75
N ARG A 47 -9.12 22.94 1.99
CA ARG A 47 -7.99 23.80 2.33
C ARG A 47 -6.65 23.08 2.31
N GLU A 48 -6.65 21.80 2.58
CA GLU A 48 -5.43 21.04 2.68
C GLU A 48 -5.28 20.10 1.49
N PRO A 49 -4.25 20.29 0.66
CA PRO A 49 -4.04 19.41 -0.48
C PRO A 49 -3.67 18.00 0.01
N PRO A 50 -3.91 16.97 -0.79
CA PRO A 50 -3.44 15.63 -0.47
C PRO A 50 -1.92 15.61 -0.37
N PHE A 51 -1.40 14.75 0.47
CA PHE A 51 0.03 14.52 0.54
C PHE A 51 0.36 13.09 0.16
N PHE A 52 1.61 12.87 -0.24
CA PHE A 52 2.07 11.56 -0.66
C PHE A 52 3.08 11.01 0.34
N PHE A 53 3.03 9.72 0.55
CA PHE A 53 4.03 9.01 1.33
C PHE A 53 4.25 7.63 0.71
N SER A 54 5.35 7.00 1.06
CA SER A 54 5.70 5.70 0.47
C SER A 54 5.69 4.61 1.52
N LYS A 55 5.49 3.39 1.02
CA LYS A 55 5.67 2.17 1.80
C LYS A 55 6.63 1.25 1.06
N PRO A 56 7.37 0.39 1.77
CA PRO A 56 8.21 -0.59 1.08
C PRO A 56 7.35 -1.61 0.33
N ALA A 57 7.89 -2.15 -0.77
CA ALA A 57 7.18 -3.14 -1.57
C ALA A 57 6.79 -4.37 -0.76
N ASP A 58 7.63 -4.80 0.17
CA ASP A 58 7.39 -5.98 1.00
C ASP A 58 6.35 -5.77 2.10
N ALA A 59 5.79 -4.56 2.22
CA ALA A 59 4.61 -4.32 3.07
C ALA A 59 3.32 -4.86 2.45
N VAL A 60 3.34 -5.23 1.16
CA VAL A 60 2.18 -5.82 0.48
C VAL A 60 1.96 -7.24 0.97
N VAL A 61 0.73 -7.55 1.37
CA VAL A 61 0.33 -8.87 1.86
C VAL A 61 -0.52 -9.56 0.79
N PRO A 62 -0.25 -10.84 0.46
CA PRO A 62 -1.05 -11.57 -0.53
C PRO A 62 -2.53 -11.66 -0.13
N ASN A 63 -3.40 -11.75 -1.13
CA ASN A 63 -4.83 -11.93 -0.91
C ASN A 63 -5.12 -13.15 -0.04
N GLY A 64 -6.06 -13.01 0.86
CA GLY A 64 -6.48 -14.09 1.74
C GLY A 64 -5.54 -14.38 2.91
N THR A 65 -4.45 -13.63 3.02
CA THR A 65 -3.52 -13.79 4.14
C THR A 65 -3.99 -12.96 5.32
N PRO A 66 -4.18 -13.56 6.52
CA PRO A 66 -4.54 -12.78 7.70
C PRO A 66 -3.43 -11.80 8.09
N VAL A 67 -3.82 -10.59 8.48
CA VAL A 67 -2.90 -9.58 8.99
C VAL A 67 -2.92 -9.65 10.51
N PRO A 68 -1.77 -9.92 11.17
CA PRO A 68 -1.73 -9.98 12.62
C PRO A 68 -2.08 -8.64 13.24
N TYR A 69 -2.87 -8.67 14.30
CA TYR A 69 -3.21 -7.46 15.04
C TYR A 69 -1.96 -6.97 15.80
N PRO A 70 -1.55 -5.71 15.62
CA PRO A 70 -0.36 -5.21 16.30
C PRO A 70 -0.51 -5.26 17.82
N PRO A 71 0.50 -5.75 18.56
CA PRO A 71 0.38 -5.94 20.01
C PRO A 71 0.37 -4.64 20.82
N ARG A 72 0.77 -3.53 20.22
CA ARG A 72 0.89 -2.25 20.92
C ARG A 72 -0.24 -1.27 20.63
N THR A 73 -1.30 -1.71 19.98
CA THR A 73 -2.46 -0.87 19.72
C THR A 73 -3.74 -1.63 20.03
N SER A 74 -4.73 -0.92 20.54
CA SER A 74 -6.09 -1.43 20.71
C SER A 74 -7.06 -0.79 19.70
N ASN A 75 -6.54 -0.02 18.74
CA ASN A 75 -7.35 0.81 17.86
C ASN A 75 -6.86 0.73 16.42
N LEU A 76 -6.75 -0.49 15.90
CA LEU A 76 -6.39 -0.73 14.52
C LEU A 76 -7.60 -0.59 13.62
N HIS A 77 -7.50 0.24 12.60
CA HIS A 77 -8.55 0.41 11.59
C HIS A 77 -8.04 0.01 10.22
N HIS A 78 -8.90 -0.65 9.44
CA HIS A 78 -8.64 -0.89 8.03
C HIS A 78 -9.23 0.24 7.19
N GLU A 79 -8.67 0.45 6.02
CA GLU A 79 -9.16 1.40 5.04
C GLU A 79 -9.27 0.71 3.69
N ILE A 80 -10.38 0.96 3.00
CA ILE A 80 -10.58 0.45 1.65
C ILE A 80 -10.27 1.58 0.68
N GLU A 81 -9.31 1.34 -0.20
CA GLU A 81 -8.83 2.35 -1.13
C GLU A 81 -8.70 1.78 -2.54
N LEU A 82 -8.88 2.64 -3.52
CA LEU A 82 -8.60 2.31 -4.90
C LEU A 82 -7.09 2.29 -5.12
N VAL A 83 -6.59 1.19 -5.64
CA VAL A 83 -5.17 1.02 -5.95
C VAL A 83 -4.99 0.98 -7.45
N VAL A 84 -4.01 1.74 -7.95
CA VAL A 84 -3.68 1.80 -9.37
C VAL A 84 -2.27 1.24 -9.57
N ALA A 85 -2.14 0.27 -10.45
CA ALA A 85 -0.84 -0.27 -10.85
C ALA A 85 -0.39 0.46 -12.12
N ILE A 86 0.79 1.07 -12.06
CA ILE A 86 1.33 1.85 -13.16
C ILE A 86 2.35 0.99 -13.89
N GLY A 87 2.06 0.69 -15.15
CA GLY A 87 2.98 -0.03 -16.01
C GLY A 87 3.94 0.91 -16.73
N SER A 88 4.74 0.33 -17.62
CA SER A 88 5.63 1.12 -18.48
C SER A 88 4.79 1.96 -19.45
N GLY A 89 5.10 3.21 -19.51
CA GLY A 89 4.40 4.15 -20.39
C GLY A 89 4.93 4.16 -21.80
#